data_8cd63095bcb04eaa0a538b798a175c69
#
_entry.id   8cd63095bcb04eaa0a538b798a175c69
#
_cell.length_a   1.000
_cell.length_b   1.000
_cell.length_c   1.000
_cell.angle_alpha   90.00
_cell.angle_beta   90.00
_cell.angle_gamma   90.00
#
_symmetry.space_group_name_H-M   'P 1'
#
loop_
_entity.id
_entity.type
_entity.pdbx_description
1 polymer ?
#
loop_
_entity_poly.entity_id
_entity_poly.type
_entity_poly.pdbx_seq_one_letter_code
_entity_poly.pdbx_strand_id
1 'polypeptide(L)'
;MTQKEKSKTGERTSIKGTGLSNFADNSHVAAVDIKDDKIIRIRPLHYDSKYKPEEFRPWKIKARGKVFEPPMKTLIAPFGLGYKKRIYSPNRILYPLKRVDWNPDGERHPENRGNSGYVRISWDEAAEIVASEIK
;
A
#
# COMPACT_ATOMS: atom_id res chain seq x y z
N MET A 1 0.11 -8.58 -20.55
CA MET A 1 0.51 -7.52 -21.50
C MET A 1 0.41 -6.17 -20.80
N THR A 2 1.55 -5.55 -20.51
CA THR A 2 1.62 -4.30 -19.76
C THR A 2 1.53 -3.13 -20.73
N GLN A 3 0.38 -2.48 -20.81
CA GLN A 3 0.27 -1.23 -21.58
C GLN A 3 0.99 -0.10 -20.83
N LYS A 4 2.15 0.29 -21.35
CA LYS A 4 2.82 1.54 -20.98
C LYS A 4 2.22 2.66 -21.84
N GLU A 5 1.24 3.36 -21.31
CA GLU A 5 0.89 4.67 -21.87
C GLU A 5 2.00 5.69 -21.48
N LYS A 6 2.84 6.03 -22.44
CA LYS A 6 3.78 7.14 -22.30
C LYS A 6 3.02 8.46 -22.48
N SER A 7 2.81 9.19 -21.39
CA SER A 7 2.34 10.56 -21.45
C SER A 7 3.46 11.49 -21.94
N LYS A 8 3.10 12.59 -22.61
CA LYS A 8 4.01 13.61 -23.16
C LYS A 8 4.83 14.39 -22.10
N THR A 9 4.66 14.10 -20.81
CA THR A 9 5.23 14.85 -19.68
C THR A 9 6.21 14.04 -18.82
N GLY A 10 6.68 12.87 -19.29
CA GLY A 10 7.54 12.00 -18.46
C GLY A 10 6.78 11.26 -17.35
N GLU A 11 5.47 11.41 -17.26
CA GLU A 11 4.62 10.65 -16.36
C GLU A 11 4.32 9.28 -16.95
N ARG A 12 4.27 8.26 -16.08
CA ARG A 12 3.80 6.91 -16.43
C ARG A 12 2.73 6.44 -15.47
N THR A 13 1.76 5.71 -15.97
CA THR A 13 0.76 5.05 -15.14
C THR A 13 1.08 3.55 -15.03
N SER A 14 1.06 3.04 -13.82
CA SER A 14 1.19 1.61 -13.51
C SER A 14 -0.08 1.14 -12.82
N ILE A 15 -0.64 0.02 -13.28
CA ILE A 15 -1.79 -0.61 -12.64
C ILE A 15 -1.26 -1.56 -11.58
N LYS A 16 -1.68 -1.35 -10.34
CA LYS A 16 -1.23 -2.13 -9.17
C LYS A 16 -2.41 -2.51 -8.28
N GLY A 17 -2.34 -3.70 -7.72
CA GLY A 17 -3.16 -4.06 -6.58
C GLY A 17 -2.67 -3.34 -5.32
N THR A 18 -3.59 -2.85 -4.51
CA THR A 18 -3.26 -2.16 -3.26
C THR A 18 -3.42 -3.09 -2.04
N GLY A 19 -3.19 -4.39 -2.24
CA GLY A 19 -3.52 -5.46 -1.29
C GLY A 19 -2.99 -5.29 0.13
N LEU A 20 -1.74 -4.86 0.26
CA LEU A 20 -1.13 -4.62 1.57
C LEU A 20 -1.61 -3.34 2.26
N SER A 21 -2.34 -2.49 1.55
CA SER A 21 -2.91 -1.28 2.12
C SER A 21 -4.27 -1.50 2.76
N ASN A 22 -4.81 -2.68 2.62
CA ASN A 22 -6.16 -3.00 3.01
C ASN A 22 -6.13 -4.15 4.02
N PHE A 23 -6.31 -3.82 5.29
CA PHE A 23 -6.47 -4.81 6.35
C PHE A 23 -7.71 -5.71 6.19
N ALA A 24 -8.57 -5.42 5.23
CA ALA A 24 -9.83 -6.10 5.01
C ALA A 24 -9.90 -6.75 3.63
N ASP A 25 -8.98 -7.60 3.29
CA ASP A 25 -9.04 -8.60 2.21
C ASP A 25 -9.25 -8.13 0.77
N ASN A 26 -9.48 -6.86 0.53
CA ASN A 26 -9.86 -6.40 -0.79
C ASN A 26 -8.76 -5.55 -1.41
N SER A 27 -7.79 -6.22 -2.04
CA SER A 27 -6.86 -5.55 -2.92
C SER A 27 -7.61 -4.94 -4.09
N HIS A 28 -7.91 -3.67 -3.97
CA HIS A 28 -8.47 -2.94 -5.09
C HIS A 28 -7.37 -2.60 -6.08
N VAL A 29 -7.67 -2.80 -7.36
CA VAL A 29 -6.78 -2.38 -8.43
C VAL A 29 -6.81 -0.86 -8.52
N ALA A 30 -5.65 -0.23 -8.52
CA ALA A 30 -5.49 1.20 -8.64
C ALA A 30 -4.61 1.56 -9.84
N ALA A 31 -4.89 2.70 -10.46
CA ALA A 31 -3.98 3.36 -11.37
C ALA A 31 -3.03 4.26 -10.55
N VAL A 32 -1.75 3.98 -10.62
CA VAL A 32 -0.69 4.69 -9.90
C VAL A 32 0.10 5.51 -10.91
N ASP A 33 0.00 6.82 -10.81
CA ASP A 33 0.73 7.75 -11.67
C ASP A 33 2.07 8.07 -11.02
N ILE A 34 3.14 7.94 -11.80
CA ILE A 34 4.53 8.03 -11.36
C ILE A 34 5.24 9.04 -12.25
N LYS A 35 5.99 9.93 -11.63
CA LYS A 35 6.88 10.87 -12.28
C LYS A 35 8.22 10.90 -11.55
N ASP A 36 9.32 10.87 -12.26
CA ASP A 36 10.67 10.89 -11.70
C ASP A 36 10.83 9.86 -10.55
N ASP A 37 10.34 8.64 -10.81
CA ASP A 37 10.27 7.50 -9.86
C ASP A 37 9.52 7.75 -8.54
N LYS A 38 8.76 8.84 -8.46
CA LYS A 38 7.87 9.15 -7.33
C LYS A 38 6.42 8.97 -7.70
N ILE A 39 5.64 8.39 -6.78
CA ILE A 39 4.19 8.32 -6.89
C ILE A 39 3.63 9.73 -6.72
N ILE A 40 3.00 10.26 -7.77
CA ILE A 40 2.38 11.58 -7.73
C ILE A 40 0.88 11.50 -7.46
N ARG A 41 0.24 10.38 -7.87
CA ARG A 41 -1.20 10.20 -7.70
C ARG A 41 -1.57 8.72 -7.66
N ILE A 42 -2.54 8.37 -6.80
CA ILE A 42 -3.23 7.08 -6.79
C ILE A 42 -4.70 7.37 -7.07
N ARG A 43 -5.27 6.68 -8.05
CA ARG A 43 -6.65 6.91 -8.49
C ARG A 43 -7.36 5.60 -8.83
N PRO A 44 -8.70 5.57 -8.82
CA PRO A 44 -9.45 4.43 -9.31
C PRO A 44 -9.07 4.06 -10.74
N LEU A 45 -9.06 2.78 -11.04
CA LEU A 45 -8.99 2.30 -12.41
C LEU A 45 -10.40 2.40 -13.02
N HIS A 46 -10.50 3.05 -14.16
CA HIS A 46 -11.72 3.18 -14.91
C HIS A 46 -11.82 2.06 -15.96
N TYR A 47 -12.94 1.35 -15.96
CA TYR A 47 -13.22 0.26 -16.91
C TYR A 47 -13.90 0.76 -18.17
N ASP A 48 -14.61 1.88 -18.08
CA ASP A 48 -15.33 2.53 -19.19
C ASP A 48 -14.41 3.04 -20.32
N SER A 49 -13.10 3.13 -20.06
CA SER A 49 -12.10 3.40 -21.09
C SER A 49 -11.86 2.21 -22.03
N LYS A 50 -12.25 0.99 -21.63
CA LYS A 50 -11.95 -0.25 -22.36
C LYS A 50 -13.18 -1.10 -22.64
N TYR A 51 -14.18 -1.05 -21.80
CA TYR A 51 -15.36 -1.92 -21.84
C TYR A 51 -16.64 -1.08 -21.86
N LYS A 52 -17.64 -1.61 -22.54
CA LYS A 52 -19.00 -1.03 -22.50
C LYS A 52 -19.77 -1.57 -21.30
N PRO A 53 -20.75 -0.82 -20.76
CA PRO A 53 -21.56 -1.29 -19.62
C PRO A 53 -22.24 -2.64 -19.85
N GLU A 54 -22.64 -2.92 -21.09
CA GLU A 54 -23.33 -4.16 -21.46
C GLU A 54 -22.43 -5.40 -21.35
N GLU A 55 -21.11 -5.23 -21.50
CA GLU A 55 -20.11 -6.30 -21.40
C GLU A 55 -19.89 -6.72 -19.94
N PHE A 56 -20.06 -5.79 -19.00
CA PHE A 56 -19.84 -6.04 -17.56
C PHE A 56 -20.99 -6.74 -16.87
N ARG A 57 -22.23 -6.62 -17.40
CA ARG A 57 -23.45 -7.15 -16.78
C ARG A 57 -23.47 -6.95 -15.25
N PRO A 58 -23.33 -5.72 -14.76
CA PRO A 58 -23.24 -5.47 -13.34
C PRO A 58 -24.51 -5.94 -12.62
N TRP A 59 -24.35 -6.43 -11.39
CA TRP A 59 -25.51 -6.72 -10.55
C TRP A 59 -26.28 -5.43 -10.24
N LYS A 60 -27.58 -5.54 -10.06
CA LYS A 60 -28.46 -4.42 -9.72
C LYS A 60 -29.29 -4.79 -8.51
N ILE A 61 -29.33 -3.89 -7.52
CA ILE A 61 -30.19 -4.00 -6.35
C ILE A 61 -31.25 -2.94 -6.43
N LYS A 62 -32.52 -3.34 -6.32
CA LYS A 62 -33.66 -2.42 -6.21
C LYS A 62 -34.04 -2.31 -4.73
N ALA A 63 -33.94 -1.12 -4.16
CA ALA A 63 -34.33 -0.86 -2.79
C ALA A 63 -34.87 0.57 -2.63
N ARG A 64 -35.96 0.71 -1.88
CA ARG A 64 -36.58 2.02 -1.55
C ARG A 64 -36.85 2.88 -2.81
N GLY A 65 -37.35 2.27 -3.86
CA GLY A 65 -37.67 2.97 -5.11
C GLY A 65 -36.46 3.39 -5.96
N LYS A 66 -35.23 3.00 -5.56
CA LYS A 66 -33.99 3.30 -6.27
C LYS A 66 -33.32 2.04 -6.80
N VAL A 67 -32.58 2.19 -7.89
CA VAL A 67 -31.73 1.13 -8.44
C VAL A 67 -30.29 1.48 -8.11
N PHE A 68 -29.58 0.54 -7.51
CA PHE A 68 -28.16 0.64 -7.19
C PHE A 68 -27.41 -0.33 -8.09
N GLU A 69 -26.37 0.16 -8.73
CA GLU A 69 -25.44 -0.65 -9.53
C GLU A 69 -24.01 -0.17 -9.31
N PRO A 70 -23.00 -1.04 -9.42
CA PRO A 70 -21.61 -0.63 -9.25
C PRO A 70 -21.19 0.31 -10.39
N PRO A 71 -20.35 1.32 -10.09
CA PRO A 71 -19.80 2.19 -11.10
C PRO A 71 -18.79 1.43 -11.98
N MET A 72 -18.56 1.92 -13.20
CA MET A 72 -17.57 1.38 -14.14
C MET A 72 -16.12 1.78 -13.74
N LYS A 73 -15.81 1.69 -12.46
CA LYS A 73 -14.48 1.96 -11.91
C LYS A 73 -14.25 1.18 -10.62
N THR A 74 -12.99 0.98 -10.25
CA THR A 74 -12.65 0.39 -8.96
C THR A 74 -13.04 1.33 -7.81
N LEU A 75 -13.48 0.76 -6.70
CA LEU A 75 -13.69 1.48 -5.46
C LEU A 75 -12.42 1.38 -4.62
N ILE A 76 -11.79 2.50 -4.33
CA ILE A 76 -10.60 2.56 -3.49
C ILE A 76 -10.99 3.21 -2.17
N ALA A 77 -10.62 2.54 -1.07
CA ALA A 77 -10.83 3.13 0.26
C ALA A 77 -10.09 4.47 0.39
N PRO A 78 -10.63 5.46 1.10
CA PRO A 78 -10.01 6.78 1.23
C PRO A 78 -8.56 6.75 1.70
N PHE A 79 -8.22 5.86 2.63
CA PHE A 79 -6.82 5.71 3.10
C PHE A 79 -5.90 5.14 2.02
N GLY A 80 -6.39 4.31 1.10
CA GLY A 80 -5.62 3.85 -0.06
C GLY A 80 -5.21 5.00 -0.98
N LEU A 81 -6.09 5.98 -1.18
CA LEU A 81 -5.77 7.20 -1.91
C LEU A 81 -4.73 8.06 -1.17
N GLY A 82 -4.75 8.04 0.16
CA GLY A 82 -3.82 8.75 1.03
C GLY A 82 -2.44 8.09 1.19
N TYR A 83 -2.25 6.89 0.68
CA TYR A 83 -1.04 6.08 0.90
C TYR A 83 0.26 6.77 0.44
N LYS A 84 0.17 7.58 -0.59
CA LYS A 84 1.29 8.41 -1.04
C LYS A 84 1.90 9.25 0.07
N LYS A 85 1.07 9.88 0.91
CA LYS A 85 1.52 10.68 2.06
C LYS A 85 2.27 9.83 3.08
N ARG A 86 1.82 8.60 3.30
CA ARG A 86 2.47 7.66 4.22
C ARG A 86 3.82 7.19 3.69
N ILE A 87 3.92 6.87 2.40
CA ILE A 87 5.17 6.42 1.75
C ILE A 87 6.25 7.48 1.88
N TYR A 88 5.91 8.76 1.69
CA TYR A 88 6.84 9.89 1.72
C TYR A 88 6.82 10.67 3.04
N SER A 89 6.27 10.08 4.11
CA SER A 89 6.29 10.70 5.42
C SER A 89 7.71 10.81 5.96
N PRO A 90 8.12 11.97 6.49
CA PRO A 90 9.44 12.12 7.14
C PRO A 90 9.56 11.26 8.41
N ASN A 91 8.43 10.87 9.00
CA ASN A 91 8.40 10.01 10.20
C ASN A 91 8.39 8.51 9.86
N ARG A 92 8.53 8.15 8.59
CA ARG A 92 8.60 6.75 8.21
C ARG A 92 9.92 6.13 8.62
N ILE A 93 9.86 4.99 9.31
CA ILE A 93 11.04 4.17 9.60
C ILE A 93 11.54 3.57 8.28
N LEU A 94 12.78 3.89 7.89
CA LEU A 94 13.38 3.47 6.62
C LEU A 94 14.37 2.30 6.78
N TYR A 95 14.79 2.02 7.99
CA TYR A 95 15.81 1.02 8.30
C TYR A 95 15.40 0.18 9.50
N PRO A 96 15.93 -1.04 9.65
CA PRO A 96 15.76 -1.80 10.87
C PRO A 96 16.37 -1.06 12.04
N LEU A 97 15.63 -1.05 13.14
CA LEU A 97 16.03 -0.41 14.38
C LEU A 97 16.00 -1.43 15.51
N LYS A 98 17.04 -1.46 16.31
CA LYS A 98 17.13 -2.25 17.55
C LYS A 98 17.17 -1.30 18.74
N ARG A 99 16.50 -1.63 19.85
CA ARG A 99 16.66 -0.86 21.09
C ARG A 99 18.11 -0.98 21.58
N VAL A 100 18.66 0.12 22.09
CA VAL A 100 20.06 0.18 22.55
C VAL A 100 20.33 -0.73 23.75
N ASP A 101 19.31 -0.95 24.57
CA ASP A 101 19.34 -1.74 25.80
C ASP A 101 18.71 -3.12 25.68
N TRP A 102 18.51 -3.63 24.44
CA TRP A 102 17.96 -4.96 24.20
C TRP A 102 19.01 -5.86 23.54
N ASN A 103 19.24 -7.01 24.16
CA ASN A 103 20.14 -8.02 23.62
C ASN A 103 19.36 -9.35 23.45
N PRO A 104 19.32 -9.95 22.25
CA PRO A 104 18.65 -11.25 22.03
C PRO A 104 19.24 -12.38 22.88
N ASP A 105 20.55 -12.38 23.05
CA ASP A 105 21.31 -13.40 23.80
C ASP A 105 21.56 -13.03 25.27
N GLY A 106 21.00 -11.93 25.74
CA GLY A 106 21.23 -11.40 27.08
C GLY A 106 20.03 -10.71 27.69
N GLU A 107 20.29 -9.59 28.34
CA GLU A 107 19.23 -8.81 28.99
C GLU A 107 18.36 -8.09 27.96
N ARG A 108 17.06 -8.17 28.14
CA ARG A 108 16.05 -7.65 27.18
C ARG A 108 15.37 -6.38 27.66
N HIS A 109 15.51 -6.01 28.89
CA HIS A 109 14.99 -4.80 29.53
C HIS A 109 13.54 -4.45 29.11
N PRO A 110 12.55 -5.34 29.38
CA PRO A 110 11.17 -5.09 29.00
C PRO A 110 10.57 -3.86 29.68
N GLU A 111 11.06 -3.48 30.85
CA GLU A 111 10.68 -2.31 31.62
C GLU A 111 10.98 -0.99 30.89
N ASN A 112 11.96 -0.99 29.98
CA ASN A 112 12.34 0.18 29.19
C ASN A 112 11.59 0.31 27.87
N ARG A 113 10.59 -0.54 27.65
CA ARG A 113 9.80 -0.53 26.41
C ARG A 113 9.06 0.78 26.24
N GLY A 114 9.35 1.48 25.14
CA GLY A 114 8.79 2.81 24.84
C GLY A 114 9.65 3.99 25.35
N ASN A 115 10.61 3.73 26.24
CA ASN A 115 11.51 4.77 26.78
C ASN A 115 12.93 4.67 26.24
N SER A 116 13.34 3.49 25.78
CA SER A 116 14.67 3.27 25.21
C SER A 116 14.89 4.04 23.92
N GLY A 117 16.13 4.43 23.68
CA GLY A 117 16.60 4.84 22.37
C GLY A 117 16.72 3.67 21.40
N TYR A 118 16.97 4.00 20.13
CA TYR A 118 17.13 3.02 19.06
C TYR A 118 18.43 3.23 18.31
N VAL A 119 19.05 2.14 17.88
CA VAL A 119 20.21 2.12 17.00
C VAL A 119 19.84 1.46 15.68
N ARG A 120 20.34 2.00 14.57
CA ARG A 120 20.19 1.40 13.26
C ARG A 120 21.07 0.16 13.15
N ILE A 121 20.50 -0.93 12.66
CA ILE A 121 21.19 -2.17 12.35
C ILE A 121 21.07 -2.48 10.84
N SER A 122 21.85 -3.44 10.35
CA SER A 122 21.73 -3.95 8.98
C SER A 122 20.47 -4.83 8.82
N TRP A 123 20.06 -5.06 7.58
CA TRP A 123 19.00 -6.03 7.28
C TRP A 123 19.41 -7.45 7.60
N ASP A 124 20.70 -7.78 7.41
CA ASP A 124 21.24 -9.10 7.69
C ASP A 124 21.24 -9.35 9.21
N GLU A 125 21.73 -8.41 10.01
CA GLU A 125 21.64 -8.49 11.48
C GLU A 125 20.20 -8.62 11.96
N ALA A 126 19.28 -7.86 11.40
CA ALA A 126 17.87 -7.96 11.77
C ALA A 126 17.27 -9.33 11.43
N ALA A 127 17.63 -9.89 10.27
CA ALA A 127 17.17 -11.21 9.85
C ALA A 127 17.75 -12.33 10.73
N GLU A 128 19.02 -12.26 11.10
CA GLU A 128 19.68 -13.20 12.00
C GLU A 128 19.03 -13.20 13.39
N ILE A 129 18.79 -12.02 13.95
CA ILE A 129 18.11 -11.87 15.25
C ILE A 129 16.72 -12.54 15.19
N VAL A 130 15.92 -12.22 14.18
CA VAL A 130 14.57 -12.79 14.05
C VAL A 130 14.63 -14.30 13.86
N ALA A 131 15.55 -14.80 13.04
CA ALA A 131 15.70 -16.23 12.80
C ALA A 131 16.13 -16.99 14.07
N SER A 132 16.98 -16.42 14.91
CA SER A 132 17.41 -17.01 16.18
C SER A 132 16.27 -17.09 17.20
N GLU A 133 15.37 -16.09 17.22
CA GLU A 133 14.22 -16.05 18.13
C GLU A 133 13.09 -17.02 17.73
N ILE A 134 13.01 -17.42 16.47
CA ILE A 134 11.98 -18.33 15.96
C ILE A 134 12.36 -19.82 16.16
N LYS A 135 13.62 -20.14 16.32
CA LYS A 135 14.09 -21.51 16.57
C LYS A 135 13.74 -22.00 17.96
#